data_41ffdf86ffaab86688b94df157d45514
#
_entry.id   41ffdf86ffaab86688b94df157d45514
#
_cell.length_a   1.000
_cell.length_b   1.000
_cell.length_c   1.000
_cell.angle_alpha   90.00
_cell.angle_beta   90.00
_cell.angle_gamma   90.00
#
_symmetry.space_group_name_H-M   'P 1'
#
loop_
_entity.id
_entity.type
_entity.pdbx_description
1 polymer ?
#
loop_
_entity_poly.entity_id
_entity_poly.type
_entity_poly.pdbx_seq_one_letter_code
_entity_poly.pdbx_strand_id
1 'polypeptide(L)'
;MEFETLTRDIDGVRTVVKAIGNGPAVIALHGAATIEGYDWARGLADRFRVYLPFHPGFGESAEAPHIAGMQDMVVHNLRLVAALGLERPHLVGHSMGGWMAAEIAAVAGERFGKLVLNAPAGLNHPDHRGADLSRIPPEEFPAYLAHDAAVAARYFPGGSECPSAEAFVAAREKEGPALGNILKVHGMGHPNLGRWLSRIPNETLIVWGDRDRMLLASQAPLWQAAIPNARMLIIEEVGHFAMQEDPRTVTAIGDFLAT
;
A
#
# COMPACT_ATOMS: atom_id res chain seq x y z
N MET A 1 -18.74 -8.59 -8.53
CA MET A 1 -17.96 -8.24 -9.74
C MET A 1 -16.66 -9.03 -9.75
N GLU A 2 -16.17 -9.44 -10.93
CA GLU A 2 -14.90 -10.14 -11.07
C GLU A 2 -13.76 -9.16 -11.35
N PHE A 3 -12.54 -9.53 -10.95
CA PHE A 3 -11.36 -8.77 -11.28
C PHE A 3 -11.00 -8.94 -12.76
N GLU A 4 -10.73 -7.83 -13.40
CA GLU A 4 -10.13 -7.75 -14.73
C GLU A 4 -8.61 -7.66 -14.60
N THR A 5 -7.87 -8.27 -15.53
CA THR A 5 -6.41 -8.16 -15.58
C THR A 5 -6.01 -7.30 -16.77
N LEU A 6 -5.35 -6.19 -16.48
CA LEU A 6 -4.77 -5.27 -17.45
C LEU A 6 -3.26 -5.44 -17.47
N THR A 7 -2.64 -5.20 -18.63
CA THR A 7 -1.19 -5.19 -18.77
C THR A 7 -0.75 -3.94 -19.48
N ARG A 8 0.32 -3.31 -18.98
CA ARG A 8 0.97 -2.15 -19.60
C ARG A 8 2.48 -2.39 -19.66
N ASP A 9 3.09 -1.95 -20.72
CA ASP A 9 4.54 -1.80 -20.77
C ASP A 9 4.91 -0.40 -20.29
N ILE A 10 5.72 -0.35 -19.25
CA ILE A 10 6.22 0.91 -18.67
C ILE A 10 7.74 0.86 -18.72
N ASP A 11 8.32 1.53 -19.70
CA ASP A 11 9.77 1.58 -19.91
C ASP A 11 10.42 0.19 -20.05
N GLY A 12 9.75 -0.71 -20.76
CA GLY A 12 10.20 -2.09 -20.94
C GLY A 12 9.83 -3.03 -19.77
N VAL A 13 9.10 -2.54 -18.76
CA VAL A 13 8.59 -3.37 -17.67
C VAL A 13 7.12 -3.74 -17.91
N ARG A 14 6.86 -5.02 -18.14
CA ARG A 14 5.49 -5.54 -18.20
C ARG A 14 4.86 -5.43 -16.80
N THR A 15 3.98 -4.45 -16.64
CA THR A 15 3.27 -4.16 -15.40
C THR A 15 1.85 -4.71 -15.47
N VAL A 16 1.48 -5.55 -14.52
CA VAL A 16 0.15 -6.14 -14.40
C VAL A 16 -0.66 -5.37 -13.36
N VAL A 17 -1.91 -5.09 -13.71
CA VAL A 17 -2.86 -4.35 -12.88
C VAL A 17 -4.14 -5.16 -12.77
N LYS A 18 -4.57 -5.48 -11.56
CA LYS A 18 -5.93 -5.97 -11.34
C LYS A 18 -6.86 -4.77 -11.26
N ALA A 19 -8.04 -4.88 -11.86
CA ALA A 19 -9.03 -3.80 -11.81
C ALA A 19 -10.42 -4.35 -11.53
N ILE A 20 -11.21 -3.60 -10.75
CA ILE A 20 -12.57 -3.99 -10.39
C ILE A 20 -13.47 -2.77 -10.25
N GLY A 21 -14.76 -2.94 -10.53
CA GLY A 21 -15.78 -1.91 -10.32
C GLY A 21 -15.91 -0.94 -11.50
N ASN A 22 -16.76 0.08 -11.30
CA ASN A 22 -17.03 1.13 -12.26
C ASN A 22 -17.16 2.46 -11.49
N GLY A 23 -16.87 3.59 -12.17
CA GLY A 23 -16.99 4.93 -11.57
C GLY A 23 -15.65 5.68 -11.55
N PRO A 24 -15.49 6.70 -10.68
CA PRO A 24 -14.25 7.43 -10.53
C PRO A 24 -13.06 6.53 -10.24
N ALA A 25 -11.92 6.84 -10.85
CA ALA A 25 -10.73 6.00 -10.73
C ALA A 25 -10.08 6.12 -9.36
N VAL A 26 -9.71 4.98 -8.80
CA VAL A 26 -8.86 4.85 -7.61
C VAL A 26 -7.66 3.98 -8.00
N ILE A 27 -6.44 4.43 -7.78
CA ILE A 27 -5.25 3.59 -7.87
C ILE A 27 -4.79 3.25 -6.45
N ALA A 28 -4.59 1.97 -6.18
CA ALA A 28 -4.25 1.47 -4.86
C ALA A 28 -2.93 0.71 -4.88
N LEU A 29 -1.96 1.20 -4.10
CA LEU A 29 -0.59 0.72 -4.03
C LEU A 29 -0.43 -0.22 -2.84
N HIS A 30 0.02 -1.46 -3.11
CA HIS A 30 0.20 -2.50 -2.09
C HIS A 30 1.45 -2.30 -1.24
N GLY A 31 1.55 -3.02 -0.13
CA GLY A 31 2.67 -3.00 0.80
C GLY A 31 3.95 -3.66 0.30
N ALA A 32 4.84 -4.03 1.23
CA ALA A 32 6.17 -4.58 0.94
C ALA A 32 6.16 -6.02 0.35
N ALA A 33 4.99 -6.61 0.23
CA ALA A 33 4.79 -7.93 -0.36
C ALA A 33 3.36 -8.06 -0.89
N THR A 34 3.11 -9.04 -1.77
CA THR A 34 1.75 -9.31 -2.27
C THR A 34 0.97 -10.32 -1.40
N ILE A 35 1.27 -10.38 -0.09
CA ILE A 35 0.60 -11.27 0.86
C ILE A 35 -0.85 -10.82 1.10
N GLU A 36 -1.07 -9.53 1.18
CA GLU A 36 -2.32 -8.91 1.64
C GLU A 36 -3.54 -9.09 0.73
N GLY A 37 -3.34 -9.61 -0.49
CA GLY A 37 -4.44 -9.80 -1.45
C GLY A 37 -5.16 -8.51 -1.84
N TYR A 38 -6.23 -8.66 -2.62
CA TYR A 38 -6.96 -7.50 -3.16
C TYR A 38 -8.47 -7.56 -2.92
N ASP A 39 -8.98 -8.56 -2.19
CA ASP A 39 -10.43 -8.76 -2.01
C ASP A 39 -11.14 -7.60 -1.31
N TRP A 40 -10.44 -6.84 -0.48
CA TRP A 40 -10.96 -5.64 0.15
C TRP A 40 -11.48 -4.61 -0.88
N ALA A 41 -10.90 -4.56 -2.08
CA ALA A 41 -11.31 -3.64 -3.14
C ALA A 41 -12.73 -3.90 -3.65
N ARG A 42 -13.30 -5.08 -3.42
CA ARG A 42 -14.70 -5.40 -3.71
C ARG A 42 -15.66 -4.47 -2.97
N GLY A 43 -15.29 -4.05 -1.75
CA GLY A 43 -16.08 -3.11 -0.96
C GLY A 43 -16.14 -1.68 -1.53
N LEU A 44 -15.28 -1.35 -2.49
CA LEU A 44 -15.30 -0.07 -3.20
C LEU A 44 -15.90 -0.16 -4.61
N ALA A 45 -16.06 -1.37 -5.13
CA ALA A 45 -16.31 -1.63 -6.56
C ALA A 45 -17.68 -1.12 -7.08
N ASP A 46 -18.66 -0.94 -6.22
CA ASP A 46 -19.97 -0.36 -6.58
C ASP A 46 -19.91 1.16 -6.79
N ARG A 47 -18.88 1.82 -6.27
CA ARG A 47 -18.73 3.28 -6.25
C ARG A 47 -17.55 3.78 -7.09
N PHE A 48 -16.53 2.94 -7.25
CA PHE A 48 -15.25 3.30 -7.86
C PHE A 48 -14.75 2.23 -8.83
N ARG A 49 -13.96 2.65 -9.80
CA ARG A 49 -13.10 1.78 -10.58
C ARG A 49 -11.74 1.72 -9.90
N VAL A 50 -11.45 0.61 -9.22
CA VAL A 50 -10.21 0.42 -8.45
C VAL A 50 -9.17 -0.29 -9.30
N TYR A 51 -7.99 0.30 -9.42
CA TYR A 51 -6.81 -0.24 -10.10
C TYR A 51 -5.75 -0.62 -9.07
N LEU A 52 -5.29 -1.84 -9.12
CA LEU A 52 -4.41 -2.49 -8.15
C LEU A 52 -3.17 -3.01 -8.89
N PRO A 53 -2.18 -2.15 -9.15
CA PRO A 53 -0.95 -2.58 -9.82
C PRO A 53 -0.12 -3.48 -8.90
N PHE A 54 0.49 -4.52 -9.48
CA PHE A 54 1.66 -5.13 -8.90
C PHE A 54 2.87 -4.27 -9.22
N HIS A 55 3.63 -3.88 -8.21
CA HIS A 55 4.86 -3.13 -8.42
C HIS A 55 5.88 -3.95 -9.24
N PRO A 56 6.82 -3.30 -9.95
CA PRO A 56 7.91 -4.00 -10.64
C PRO A 56 8.64 -4.99 -9.71
N GLY A 57 8.75 -6.24 -10.15
CA GLY A 57 9.32 -7.32 -9.35
C GLY A 57 8.37 -7.97 -8.34
N PHE A 58 7.13 -7.50 -8.23
CA PHE A 58 6.12 -8.06 -7.32
C PHE A 58 5.00 -8.77 -8.09
N GLY A 59 4.41 -9.78 -7.46
CA GLY A 59 3.26 -10.51 -7.98
C GLY A 59 3.43 -10.95 -9.44
N GLU A 60 2.48 -10.57 -10.31
CA GLU A 60 2.50 -10.93 -11.73
C GLU A 60 3.32 -9.95 -12.61
N SER A 61 3.78 -8.82 -12.09
CA SER A 61 4.62 -7.88 -12.85
C SER A 61 6.02 -8.43 -13.11
N ALA A 62 6.65 -7.96 -14.19
CA ALA A 62 8.00 -8.35 -14.51
C ALA A 62 9.02 -7.76 -13.53
N GLU A 63 10.17 -8.40 -13.42
CA GLU A 63 11.34 -7.85 -12.74
C GLU A 63 11.85 -6.60 -13.48
N ALA A 64 12.39 -5.66 -12.73
CA ALA A 64 12.94 -4.42 -13.25
C ALA A 64 14.28 -4.09 -12.58
N PRO A 65 15.39 -4.68 -13.03
CA PRO A 65 16.69 -4.52 -12.39
C PRO A 65 17.21 -3.07 -12.35
N HIS A 66 16.69 -2.19 -13.21
CA HIS A 66 17.03 -0.77 -13.23
C HIS A 66 16.31 0.04 -12.14
N ILE A 67 15.31 -0.53 -11.47
CA ILE A 67 14.65 0.10 -10.32
C ILE A 67 15.52 -0.14 -9.09
N ALA A 68 16.20 0.91 -8.65
CA ALA A 68 17.20 0.84 -7.59
C ALA A 68 16.70 1.39 -6.24
N GLY A 69 15.48 1.96 -6.19
CA GLY A 69 14.94 2.52 -4.96
C GLY A 69 13.51 3.04 -5.07
N MET A 70 13.03 3.68 -4.00
CA MET A 70 11.67 4.19 -3.90
C MET A 70 11.36 5.26 -4.99
N GLN A 71 12.32 6.12 -5.30
CA GLN A 71 12.11 7.18 -6.30
C GLN A 71 11.83 6.62 -7.69
N ASP A 72 12.50 5.51 -8.06
CA ASP A 72 12.21 4.84 -9.34
C ASP A 72 10.81 4.24 -9.35
N MET A 73 10.37 3.68 -8.21
CA MET A 73 9.00 3.18 -8.04
C MET A 73 7.97 4.32 -8.16
N VAL A 74 8.25 5.48 -7.60
CA VAL A 74 7.41 6.69 -7.73
C VAL A 74 7.28 7.09 -9.21
N VAL A 75 8.40 7.19 -9.93
CA VAL A 75 8.40 7.53 -11.37
C VAL A 75 7.64 6.48 -12.17
N HIS A 76 7.88 5.18 -11.91
CA HIS A 76 7.17 4.09 -12.56
C HIS A 76 5.65 4.20 -12.39
N ASN A 77 5.16 4.43 -11.18
CA ASN A 77 3.72 4.55 -10.90
C ASN A 77 3.10 5.81 -11.53
N LEU A 78 3.82 6.94 -11.58
CA LEU A 78 3.38 8.14 -12.29
C LEU A 78 3.22 7.89 -13.80
N ARG A 79 4.11 7.09 -14.40
CA ARG A 79 4.02 6.69 -15.81
C ARG A 79 2.91 5.66 -16.04
N LEU A 80 2.71 4.74 -15.10
CA LEU A 80 1.61 3.77 -15.15
C LEU A 80 0.25 4.48 -15.15
N VAL A 81 0.04 5.46 -14.26
CA VAL A 81 -1.20 6.27 -14.23
C VAL A 81 -1.45 6.93 -15.59
N ALA A 82 -0.41 7.50 -16.21
CA ALA A 82 -0.51 8.09 -17.55
C ALA A 82 -0.81 7.03 -18.64
N ALA A 83 -0.16 5.86 -18.59
CA ALA A 83 -0.36 4.78 -19.54
C ALA A 83 -1.74 4.10 -19.42
N LEU A 84 -2.38 4.21 -18.24
CA LEU A 84 -3.76 3.79 -18.02
C LEU A 84 -4.77 4.85 -18.48
N GLY A 85 -4.33 6.06 -18.86
CA GLY A 85 -5.20 7.16 -19.27
C GLY A 85 -6.05 7.72 -18.12
N LEU A 86 -5.57 7.62 -16.88
CA LEU A 86 -6.33 8.07 -15.72
C LEU A 86 -6.13 9.56 -15.49
N GLU A 87 -7.24 10.30 -15.47
CA GLU A 87 -7.27 11.73 -15.16
C GLU A 87 -7.64 11.91 -13.68
N ARG A 88 -6.72 12.49 -12.91
CA ARG A 88 -6.87 12.77 -11.48
C ARG A 88 -7.47 11.62 -10.66
N PRO A 89 -6.97 10.37 -10.77
CA PRO A 89 -7.47 9.28 -9.94
C PRO A 89 -7.23 9.59 -8.46
N HIS A 90 -8.07 9.06 -7.59
CA HIS A 90 -7.75 9.01 -6.16
C HIS A 90 -6.57 8.06 -5.94
N LEU A 91 -5.78 8.34 -4.90
CA LEU A 91 -4.59 7.55 -4.58
C LEU A 91 -4.76 6.93 -3.19
N VAL A 92 -4.66 5.61 -3.12
CA VAL A 92 -4.69 4.83 -1.88
C VAL A 92 -3.36 4.11 -1.75
N GLY A 93 -2.73 4.12 -0.59
CA GLY A 93 -1.51 3.36 -0.36
C GLY A 93 -1.51 2.69 1.00
N HIS A 94 -1.11 1.43 1.03
CA HIS A 94 -0.94 0.66 2.26
C HIS A 94 0.53 0.43 2.58
N SER A 95 0.95 0.63 3.82
CA SER A 95 2.29 0.31 4.31
C SER A 95 3.40 0.95 3.42
N MET A 96 4.26 0.16 2.76
CA MET A 96 5.23 0.64 1.77
C MET A 96 4.55 1.38 0.61
N GLY A 97 3.39 0.91 0.14
CA GLY A 97 2.58 1.62 -0.85
C GLY A 97 2.05 2.96 -0.33
N GLY A 98 1.81 3.07 0.98
CA GLY A 98 1.48 4.34 1.64
C GLY A 98 2.65 5.33 1.63
N TRP A 99 3.85 4.86 1.90
CA TRP A 99 5.07 5.66 1.71
C TRP A 99 5.20 6.15 0.27
N MET A 100 5.07 5.23 -0.70
CA MET A 100 5.12 5.56 -2.12
C MET A 100 4.04 6.57 -2.52
N ALA A 101 2.80 6.39 -2.05
CA ALA A 101 1.69 7.29 -2.31
C ALA A 101 1.97 8.71 -1.75
N ALA A 102 2.56 8.80 -0.56
CA ALA A 102 2.93 10.07 0.03
C ALA A 102 4.03 10.79 -0.78
N GLU A 103 5.05 10.09 -1.28
CA GLU A 103 6.06 10.66 -2.17
C GLU A 103 5.45 11.11 -3.51
N ILE A 104 4.59 10.28 -4.12
CA ILE A 104 3.85 10.66 -5.34
C ILE A 104 3.05 11.94 -5.11
N ALA A 105 2.29 12.01 -4.01
CA ALA A 105 1.47 13.18 -3.70
C ALA A 105 2.31 14.43 -3.39
N ALA A 106 3.49 14.27 -2.79
CA ALA A 106 4.40 15.39 -2.51
C ALA A 106 5.05 16.00 -3.77
N VAL A 107 5.24 15.20 -4.84
CA VAL A 107 5.90 15.65 -6.08
C VAL A 107 4.92 15.92 -7.23
N ALA A 108 3.73 15.34 -7.22
CA ALA A 108 2.75 15.42 -8.32
C ALA A 108 1.30 15.38 -7.80
N GLY A 109 1.04 15.87 -6.59
CA GLY A 109 -0.26 15.75 -5.91
C GLY A 109 -1.42 16.36 -6.70
N GLU A 110 -1.19 17.43 -7.46
CA GLU A 110 -2.20 18.07 -8.32
C GLU A 110 -2.74 17.15 -9.44
N ARG A 111 -2.01 16.10 -9.79
CA ARG A 111 -2.43 15.08 -10.77
C ARG A 111 -3.39 14.05 -10.18
N PHE A 112 -3.63 14.11 -8.90
CA PHE A 112 -4.46 13.15 -8.17
C PHE A 112 -5.64 13.86 -7.50
N GLY A 113 -6.69 13.10 -7.21
CA GLY A 113 -7.80 13.53 -6.38
C GLY A 113 -7.42 13.46 -4.89
N LYS A 114 -8.20 12.73 -4.11
CA LYS A 114 -7.93 12.52 -2.68
C LYS A 114 -6.85 11.47 -2.45
N LEU A 115 -6.19 11.56 -1.29
CA LEU A 115 -5.15 10.63 -0.84
C LEU A 115 -5.62 9.84 0.39
N VAL A 116 -5.44 8.54 0.37
CA VAL A 116 -5.61 7.68 1.56
C VAL A 116 -4.29 6.99 1.88
N LEU A 117 -3.86 7.13 3.11
CA LEU A 117 -2.65 6.49 3.66
C LEU A 117 -3.07 5.50 4.74
N ASN A 118 -3.08 4.20 4.41
CA ASN A 118 -3.39 3.14 5.36
C ASN A 118 -2.10 2.59 5.98
N ALA A 119 -1.90 2.83 7.26
CA ALA A 119 -0.71 2.44 8.01
C ALA A 119 0.60 2.69 7.23
N PRO A 120 0.86 3.93 6.73
CA PRO A 120 1.97 4.20 5.84
C PRO A 120 3.33 3.98 6.53
N ALA A 121 4.25 3.32 5.84
CA ALA A 121 5.67 3.32 6.18
C ALA A 121 6.33 4.63 5.73
N GLY A 122 7.62 4.78 5.95
CA GLY A 122 8.43 5.85 5.36
C GLY A 122 8.81 6.98 6.30
N LEU A 123 8.04 7.24 7.35
CA LEU A 123 8.36 8.29 8.33
C LEU A 123 9.31 7.71 9.40
N ASN A 124 10.59 8.09 9.32
CA ASN A 124 11.59 7.69 10.31
C ASN A 124 11.52 8.59 11.56
N HIS A 125 10.87 8.10 12.61
CA HIS A 125 10.86 8.78 13.90
C HIS A 125 11.52 7.89 14.98
N PRO A 126 12.47 8.42 15.77
CA PRO A 126 13.26 7.60 16.71
C PRO A 126 12.39 6.91 17.78
N ASP A 127 11.33 7.56 18.24
CA ASP A 127 10.45 7.09 19.31
C ASP A 127 9.25 6.28 18.82
N HIS A 128 9.02 6.21 17.50
CA HIS A 128 7.85 5.55 16.89
C HIS A 128 8.30 4.60 15.77
N ARG A 129 9.25 3.73 16.07
CA ARG A 129 9.76 2.77 15.09
C ARG A 129 8.76 1.64 14.89
N GLY A 130 8.65 1.17 13.65
CA GLY A 130 7.99 -0.09 13.35
C GLY A 130 8.76 -1.29 13.87
N ALA A 131 8.20 -2.48 13.70
CA ALA A 131 8.85 -3.72 14.07
C ALA A 131 10.16 -3.92 13.29
N ASP A 132 11.17 -4.46 13.95
CA ASP A 132 12.38 -4.96 13.28
C ASP A 132 12.06 -6.32 12.68
N LEU A 133 11.77 -6.35 11.38
CA LEU A 133 11.37 -7.55 10.65
C LEU A 133 12.41 -8.67 10.74
N SER A 134 13.69 -8.33 10.92
CA SER A 134 14.77 -9.31 11.02
C SER A 134 14.76 -10.09 12.34
N ARG A 135 13.99 -9.62 13.31
CA ARG A 135 13.86 -10.21 14.65
C ARG A 135 12.54 -10.91 14.90
N ILE A 136 11.60 -10.84 13.95
CA ILE A 136 10.30 -11.53 14.09
C ILE A 136 10.48 -12.98 13.67
N PRO A 137 10.23 -13.96 14.55
CA PRO A 137 10.18 -15.35 14.17
C PRO A 137 9.14 -15.57 13.06
N PRO A 138 9.41 -16.43 12.06
CA PRO A 138 8.47 -16.65 10.95
C PRO A 138 7.06 -17.05 11.39
N GLU A 139 6.95 -17.84 12.46
CA GLU A 139 5.69 -18.30 13.06
C GLU A 139 4.88 -17.19 13.74
N GLU A 140 5.55 -16.11 14.17
CA GLU A 140 4.89 -14.95 14.78
C GLU A 140 4.50 -13.88 13.76
N PHE A 141 5.06 -13.93 12.55
CA PHE A 141 4.89 -12.89 11.53
C PHE A 141 3.41 -12.61 11.20
N PRO A 142 2.51 -13.63 11.11
CA PRO A 142 1.08 -13.39 10.87
C PRO A 142 0.45 -12.46 11.93
N ALA A 143 0.84 -12.57 13.21
CA ALA A 143 0.31 -11.77 14.31
C ALA A 143 0.81 -10.29 14.28
N TYR A 144 1.79 -9.97 13.47
CA TYR A 144 2.20 -8.59 13.22
C TYR A 144 1.39 -7.94 12.09
N LEU A 145 0.80 -8.75 11.21
CA LEU A 145 0.03 -8.27 10.06
C LEU A 145 -1.45 -8.06 10.39
N ALA A 146 -2.05 -8.95 11.15
CA ALA A 146 -3.44 -8.80 11.58
C ALA A 146 -3.58 -9.05 13.08
N HIS A 147 -4.51 -8.33 13.71
CA HIS A 147 -4.88 -8.57 15.10
C HIS A 147 -5.73 -9.83 15.23
N ASP A 148 -6.67 -10.03 14.29
CA ASP A 148 -7.45 -11.26 14.18
C ASP A 148 -6.60 -12.36 13.54
N ALA A 149 -6.26 -13.38 14.31
CA ALA A 149 -5.48 -14.53 13.84
C ALA A 149 -6.17 -15.30 12.70
N ALA A 150 -7.52 -15.30 12.64
CA ALA A 150 -8.25 -15.96 11.57
C ALA A 150 -8.10 -15.20 10.24
N VAL A 151 -8.06 -13.87 10.28
CA VAL A 151 -7.76 -13.05 9.10
C VAL A 151 -6.32 -13.27 8.66
N ALA A 152 -5.35 -13.21 9.57
CA ALA A 152 -3.95 -13.49 9.25
C ALA A 152 -3.78 -14.85 8.57
N ALA A 153 -4.41 -15.90 9.12
CA ALA A 153 -4.31 -17.27 8.61
C ALA A 153 -4.77 -17.41 7.15
N ARG A 154 -5.69 -16.57 6.67
CA ARG A 154 -6.17 -16.61 5.28
C ARG A 154 -5.05 -16.40 4.26
N TYR A 155 -4.06 -15.59 4.59
CA TYR A 155 -3.00 -15.11 3.68
C TYR A 155 -1.69 -15.89 3.81
N PHE A 156 -1.64 -16.91 4.66
CA PHE A 156 -0.46 -17.77 4.86
C PHE A 156 -0.73 -19.20 4.38
N PRO A 157 0.31 -20.02 4.18
CA PRO A 157 0.17 -21.38 3.66
C PRO A 157 -0.88 -22.21 4.38
N GLY A 158 -1.84 -22.72 3.60
CA GLY A 158 -3.01 -23.47 4.10
C GLY A 158 -4.27 -22.60 4.30
N GLY A 159 -4.17 -21.29 4.15
CA GLY A 159 -5.32 -20.38 4.19
C GLY A 159 -6.01 -20.22 2.82
N SER A 160 -7.21 -19.61 2.83
CA SER A 160 -8.06 -19.47 1.64
C SER A 160 -7.45 -18.63 0.52
N GLU A 161 -6.60 -17.65 0.88
CA GLU A 161 -5.94 -16.74 -0.07
C GLU A 161 -4.52 -17.20 -0.43
N CYS A 162 -4.03 -18.28 0.17
CA CYS A 162 -2.69 -18.82 -0.06
C CYS A 162 -2.75 -20.30 -0.41
N PRO A 163 -2.78 -20.66 -1.71
CA PRO A 163 -3.10 -22.03 -2.18
C PRO A 163 -2.04 -23.07 -1.81
N SER A 164 -0.77 -22.69 -1.68
CA SER A 164 0.28 -23.63 -1.30
C SER A 164 1.48 -22.93 -0.65
N ALA A 165 2.23 -23.70 0.15
CA ALA A 165 3.49 -23.22 0.75
C ALA A 165 4.55 -22.95 -0.34
N GLU A 166 4.61 -23.76 -1.39
CA GLU A 166 5.56 -23.57 -2.49
C GLU A 166 5.28 -22.26 -3.23
N ALA A 167 4.02 -21.97 -3.55
CA ALA A 167 3.63 -20.73 -4.21
C ALA A 167 3.94 -19.50 -3.34
N PHE A 168 3.73 -19.63 -2.02
CA PHE A 168 4.08 -18.57 -1.06
C PHE A 168 5.57 -18.29 -1.05
N VAL A 169 6.40 -19.32 -0.94
CA VAL A 169 7.87 -19.19 -0.93
C VAL A 169 8.35 -18.61 -2.26
N ALA A 170 7.90 -19.15 -3.39
CA ALA A 170 8.29 -18.66 -4.72
C ALA A 170 7.94 -17.17 -4.92
N ALA A 171 6.79 -16.72 -4.41
CA ALA A 171 6.43 -15.31 -4.45
C ALA A 171 7.40 -14.45 -3.60
N ARG A 172 7.76 -14.90 -2.40
CA ARG A 172 8.73 -14.17 -1.53
C ARG A 172 10.13 -14.13 -2.15
N GLU A 173 10.59 -15.22 -2.74
CA GLU A 173 11.87 -15.28 -3.44
C GLU A 173 11.91 -14.33 -4.64
N LYS A 174 10.83 -14.25 -5.39
CA LYS A 174 10.68 -13.31 -6.52
C LYS A 174 10.70 -11.86 -6.07
N GLU A 175 9.97 -11.52 -5.00
CA GLU A 175 9.78 -10.15 -4.53
C GLU A 175 10.98 -9.62 -3.72
N GLY A 176 11.73 -10.52 -3.11
CA GLY A 176 12.84 -10.17 -2.24
C GLY A 176 13.88 -9.22 -2.85
N PRO A 177 14.37 -9.46 -4.08
CA PRO A 177 15.33 -8.57 -4.73
C PRO A 177 14.79 -7.14 -4.95
N ALA A 178 13.54 -7.00 -5.39
CA ALA A 178 12.91 -5.69 -5.60
C ALA A 178 12.72 -4.95 -4.27
N LEU A 179 12.21 -5.64 -3.25
CA LEU A 179 12.11 -5.09 -1.90
C LEU A 179 13.49 -4.69 -1.36
N GLY A 180 14.50 -5.55 -1.52
CA GLY A 180 15.87 -5.28 -1.10
C GLY A 180 16.43 -4.00 -1.73
N ASN A 181 16.18 -3.76 -3.01
CA ASN A 181 16.59 -2.53 -3.70
C ASN A 181 15.90 -1.29 -3.11
N ILE A 182 14.59 -1.37 -2.83
CA ILE A 182 13.85 -0.26 -2.22
C ILE A 182 14.43 0.09 -0.85
N LEU A 183 14.74 -0.93 -0.04
CA LEU A 183 15.19 -0.77 1.35
C LEU A 183 16.69 -0.47 1.48
N LYS A 184 17.49 -0.70 0.43
CA LYS A 184 18.95 -0.69 0.47
C LYS A 184 19.55 0.61 0.98
N VAL A 185 18.95 1.75 0.65
CA VAL A 185 19.53 3.07 0.96
C VAL A 185 19.07 3.59 2.32
N HIS A 186 17.80 3.45 2.63
CA HIS A 186 17.19 4.13 3.78
C HIS A 186 16.35 3.22 4.69
N GLY A 187 16.33 1.90 4.45
CA GLY A 187 15.42 0.98 5.13
C GLY A 187 13.96 1.30 4.79
N MET A 188 13.07 1.15 5.75
CA MET A 188 11.62 1.38 5.59
C MET A 188 11.21 2.86 5.68
N GLY A 189 12.08 3.80 5.31
CA GLY A 189 11.73 5.21 5.33
C GLY A 189 12.74 6.10 4.62
N HIS A 190 12.34 7.34 4.37
CA HIS A 190 13.18 8.34 3.75
C HIS A 190 13.47 9.48 4.73
N PRO A 191 14.75 9.88 4.95
CA PRO A 191 15.13 10.86 5.98
C PRO A 191 14.51 12.24 5.80
N ASN A 192 14.11 12.59 4.56
CA ASN A 192 13.50 13.87 4.24
C ASN A 192 11.97 13.78 4.04
N LEU A 193 11.35 12.61 4.15
CA LEU A 193 9.92 12.46 3.90
C LEU A 193 9.09 13.43 4.74
N GLY A 194 9.37 13.56 6.02
CA GLY A 194 8.66 14.49 6.90
C GLY A 194 8.65 15.94 6.41
N ARG A 195 9.71 16.38 5.69
CA ARG A 195 9.76 17.71 5.07
C ARG A 195 8.92 17.80 3.79
N TRP A 196 8.74 16.68 3.10
CA TRP A 196 7.98 16.64 1.84
C TRP A 196 6.48 16.56 2.08
N LEU A 197 6.05 15.96 3.19
CA LEU A 197 4.64 15.81 3.56
C LEU A 197 3.90 17.15 3.58
N SER A 198 4.55 18.25 3.97
CA SER A 198 3.96 19.60 3.96
C SER A 198 3.63 20.12 2.55
N ARG A 199 4.12 19.46 1.50
CA ARG A 199 3.86 19.82 0.09
C ARG A 199 2.65 19.10 -0.49
N ILE A 200 2.07 18.13 0.23
CA ILE A 200 0.91 17.38 -0.23
C ILE A 200 -0.31 18.31 -0.27
N PRO A 201 -0.86 18.62 -1.45
CA PRO A 201 -2.00 19.54 -1.58
C PRO A 201 -3.34 18.82 -1.36
N ASN A 202 -3.35 17.48 -1.44
CA ASN A 202 -4.55 16.66 -1.47
C ASN A 202 -5.25 16.61 -0.10
N GLU A 203 -6.58 16.60 -0.10
CA GLU A 203 -7.31 16.11 1.05
C GLU A 203 -6.85 14.69 1.35
N THR A 204 -6.44 14.46 2.60
CA THR A 204 -5.78 13.20 2.99
C THR A 204 -6.51 12.55 4.16
N LEU A 205 -6.80 11.26 4.04
CA LEU A 205 -7.24 10.41 5.13
C LEU A 205 -6.10 9.46 5.54
N ILE A 206 -5.70 9.52 6.80
CA ILE A 206 -4.76 8.59 7.41
C ILE A 206 -5.60 7.56 8.18
N VAL A 207 -5.47 6.29 7.84
CA VAL A 207 -6.18 5.19 8.50
C VAL A 207 -5.18 4.28 9.19
N TRP A 208 -5.50 3.85 10.41
CA TRP A 208 -4.62 2.96 11.17
C TRP A 208 -5.40 2.05 12.10
N GLY A 209 -4.99 0.80 12.23
CA GLY A 209 -5.48 -0.09 13.27
C GLY A 209 -4.76 0.16 14.61
N ASP A 210 -5.49 0.22 15.73
CA ASP A 210 -4.90 0.46 17.07
C ASP A 210 -4.03 -0.71 17.57
N ARG A 211 -4.20 -1.89 16.97
CA ARG A 211 -3.43 -3.12 17.27
C ARG A 211 -2.33 -3.40 16.25
N ASP A 212 -1.99 -2.45 15.41
CA ASP A 212 -0.90 -2.61 14.44
C ASP A 212 0.44 -2.82 15.17
N ARG A 213 0.98 -4.03 15.04
CA ARG A 213 2.28 -4.43 15.61
C ARG A 213 3.43 -4.24 14.63
N MET A 214 3.11 -4.06 13.32
CA MET A 214 4.09 -3.85 12.27
C MET A 214 4.57 -2.40 12.25
N LEU A 215 3.64 -1.46 12.18
CA LEU A 215 3.86 -0.01 12.24
C LEU A 215 2.91 0.58 13.27
N LEU A 216 3.46 1.08 14.38
CA LEU A 216 2.67 1.51 15.52
C LEU A 216 1.71 2.66 15.18
N ALA A 217 0.45 2.55 15.59
CA ALA A 217 -0.59 3.58 15.39
C ALA A 217 -0.21 4.95 16.01
N SER A 218 0.72 4.97 16.96
CA SER A 218 1.28 6.21 17.51
C SER A 218 1.99 7.09 16.47
N GLN A 219 2.25 6.58 15.27
CA GLN A 219 2.74 7.38 14.13
C GLN A 219 1.63 8.22 13.47
N ALA A 220 0.36 7.83 13.56
CA ALA A 220 -0.74 8.49 12.85
C ALA A 220 -0.83 10.00 13.16
N PRO A 221 -0.70 10.48 14.41
CA PRO A 221 -0.67 11.91 14.71
C PRO A 221 0.51 12.65 14.07
N LEU A 222 1.67 11.98 13.88
CA LEU A 222 2.85 12.60 13.24
C LEU A 222 2.58 12.84 11.75
N TRP A 223 1.96 11.87 11.07
CA TRP A 223 1.55 12.02 9.69
C TRP A 223 0.49 13.12 9.54
N GLN A 224 -0.51 13.14 10.43
CA GLN A 224 -1.55 14.16 10.40
C GLN A 224 -0.97 15.58 10.61
N ALA A 225 -0.05 15.73 11.54
CA ALA A 225 0.57 17.03 11.80
C ALA A 225 1.46 17.53 10.65
N ALA A 226 2.02 16.60 9.85
CA ALA A 226 2.93 16.92 8.76
C ALA A 226 2.21 17.24 7.43
N ILE A 227 0.96 16.78 7.21
CA ILE A 227 0.19 16.98 5.98
C ILE A 227 -0.89 18.03 6.22
N PRO A 228 -0.91 19.16 5.47
CA PRO A 228 -1.80 20.31 5.76
C PRO A 228 -3.29 19.99 5.80
N ASN A 229 -3.77 19.13 4.90
CA ASN A 229 -5.20 18.81 4.75
C ASN A 229 -5.52 17.37 5.20
N ALA A 230 -4.81 16.90 6.24
CA ALA A 230 -4.99 15.54 6.73
C ALA A 230 -5.96 15.45 7.89
N ARG A 231 -6.75 14.38 7.88
CA ARG A 231 -7.49 13.86 9.03
C ARG A 231 -7.08 12.41 9.27
N MET A 232 -7.16 11.95 10.52
CA MET A 232 -6.86 10.57 10.85
C MET A 232 -8.10 9.83 11.36
N LEU A 233 -8.10 8.51 11.16
CA LEU A 233 -9.07 7.57 11.66
C LEU A 233 -8.31 6.37 12.24
N ILE A 234 -8.52 6.10 13.53
CA ILE A 234 -8.02 4.89 14.19
C ILE A 234 -9.17 3.89 14.26
N ILE A 235 -8.92 2.68 13.79
CA ILE A 235 -9.88 1.57 13.85
C ILE A 235 -9.50 0.69 15.04
N GLU A 236 -10.42 0.54 15.99
CA GLU A 236 -10.22 -0.26 17.21
C GLU A 236 -10.23 -1.76 16.89
N GLU A 237 -9.38 -2.51 17.60
CA GLU A 237 -9.22 -3.97 17.52
C GLU A 237 -8.78 -4.47 16.13
N VAL A 238 -7.94 -3.67 15.43
CA VAL A 238 -7.50 -3.95 14.07
C VAL A 238 -5.98 -3.82 13.97
N GLY A 239 -5.35 -4.73 13.23
CA GLY A 239 -3.92 -4.76 12.98
C GLY A 239 -3.46 -3.97 11.75
N HIS A 240 -2.32 -4.40 11.19
CA HIS A 240 -1.70 -3.77 10.02
C HIS A 240 -2.55 -3.93 8.74
N PHE A 241 -3.21 -5.08 8.58
CA PHE A 241 -4.08 -5.39 7.43
C PHE A 241 -5.49 -4.80 7.61
N ALA A 242 -5.57 -3.54 7.99
CA ALA A 242 -6.83 -2.91 8.38
C ALA A 242 -7.94 -3.02 7.31
N MET A 243 -7.61 -2.95 6.03
CA MET A 243 -8.60 -3.08 4.93
C MET A 243 -9.10 -4.51 4.75
N GLN A 244 -8.30 -5.51 5.09
CA GLN A 244 -8.64 -6.94 5.01
C GLN A 244 -9.32 -7.45 6.27
N GLU A 245 -9.01 -6.83 7.39
CA GLU A 245 -9.42 -7.27 8.72
C GLU A 245 -10.80 -6.75 9.10
N ASP A 246 -11.11 -5.51 8.74
CA ASP A 246 -12.36 -4.87 9.15
C ASP A 246 -13.02 -4.09 8.00
N PRO A 247 -14.26 -4.45 7.62
CA PRO A 247 -15.01 -3.74 6.58
C PRO A 247 -15.31 -2.28 6.91
N ARG A 248 -15.30 -1.87 8.20
CA ARG A 248 -15.42 -0.45 8.59
C ARG A 248 -14.31 0.39 7.97
N THR A 249 -13.11 -0.19 7.82
CA THR A 249 -11.96 0.47 7.18
C THR A 249 -12.26 0.82 5.72
N VAL A 250 -12.72 -0.16 4.94
CA VAL A 250 -13.05 0.02 3.52
C VAL A 250 -14.22 0.97 3.34
N THR A 251 -15.25 0.87 4.20
CA THR A 251 -16.40 1.79 4.21
C THR A 251 -15.95 3.23 4.44
N ALA A 252 -15.13 3.48 5.46
CA ALA A 252 -14.65 4.82 5.77
C ALA A 252 -13.77 5.41 4.64
N ILE A 253 -12.93 4.57 4.00
CA ILE A 253 -12.16 4.96 2.81
C ILE A 253 -13.13 5.35 1.68
N GLY A 254 -14.11 4.52 1.37
CA GLY A 254 -15.09 4.79 0.32
C GLY A 254 -15.91 6.06 0.56
N ASP A 255 -16.32 6.32 1.79
CA ASP A 255 -17.05 7.52 2.16
C ASP A 255 -16.19 8.78 2.03
N PHE A 256 -14.94 8.70 2.45
CA PHE A 256 -13.99 9.78 2.26
C PHE A 256 -13.74 10.10 0.78
N LEU A 257 -13.54 9.09 -0.06
CA LEU A 257 -13.27 9.29 -1.48
C LEU A 257 -14.47 9.87 -2.24
N ALA A 258 -15.70 9.59 -1.81
CA ALA A 258 -16.93 10.04 -2.47
C ALA A 258 -17.35 11.49 -2.17
N THR A 259 -16.82 12.12 -1.11
CA THR A 259 -17.08 13.53 -0.77
C THR A 259 -16.20 14.46 -1.58
#